data_c43632a456447067e277941e8a8785a7
#
_entry.id   c43632a456447067e277941e8a8785a7
#
_cell.length_a   1.000
_cell.length_b   1.000
_cell.length_c   1.000
_cell.angle_alpha   90.00
_cell.angle_beta   90.00
_cell.angle_gamma   90.00
#
_symmetry.space_group_name_H-M   'P 1'
#
loop_
_entity.id
_entity.type
_entity.pdbx_description
1 polymer ?
#
loop_
_entity_poly.entity_id
_entity_poly.type
_entity_poly.pdbx_seq_one_letter_code
_entity_poly.pdbx_strand_id
1 'polypeptide(L)'
;MSDDSGHASEIAHASLRGAIAAAAMTGMRAFTVDAGLVDQTPPQAIAKQRKARGLLRHVPRGRRRAAIELAHWTYGAVGGAAYAVLPENIRRQAWSGPAYGLLVWVGFELCLAPLLGLKQAKKQRPVERAALAADHLLYGLVLSEIRARPQETGR
;
A
#
# COMPACT_ATOMS: atom_id res chain seq x y z
N MET A 1 7.85 32.07 2.07
CA MET A 1 8.11 31.14 3.19
C MET A 1 6.87 30.44 3.75
N SER A 2 5.65 30.97 3.58
CA SER A 2 4.40 30.34 4.06
C SER A 2 3.87 29.20 3.17
N ASP A 3 4.26 29.14 1.89
CA ASP A 3 3.77 28.14 0.93
C ASP A 3 4.46 26.77 1.10
N ASP A 4 5.75 26.77 1.44
CA ASP A 4 6.53 25.54 1.70
C ASP A 4 6.03 24.75 2.92
N SER A 5 5.57 25.44 3.96
CA SER A 5 5.06 24.78 5.16
C SER A 5 3.70 24.07 4.91
N GLY A 6 2.87 24.64 4.04
CA GLY A 6 1.61 24.05 3.61
C GLY A 6 1.80 22.75 2.82
N HIS A 7 2.71 22.78 1.86
CA HIS A 7 3.05 21.60 1.05
C HIS A 7 3.65 20.46 1.88
N ALA A 8 4.58 20.78 2.79
CA ALA A 8 5.19 19.80 3.68
C ALA A 8 4.13 19.11 4.58
N SER A 9 3.20 19.89 5.13
CA SER A 9 2.09 19.38 5.92
C SER A 9 1.16 18.48 5.10
N GLU A 10 0.84 18.85 3.88
CA GLU A 10 0.00 18.04 2.98
C GLU A 10 0.65 16.68 2.67
N ILE A 11 1.95 16.67 2.35
CA ILE A 11 2.72 15.45 2.10
C ILE A 11 2.75 14.58 3.35
N ALA A 12 3.01 15.16 4.53
CA ALA A 12 3.04 14.43 5.79
C ALA A 12 1.68 13.75 6.11
N HIS A 13 0.57 14.48 5.94
CA HIS A 13 -0.76 13.92 6.12
C HIS A 13 -1.08 12.81 5.11
N ALA A 14 -0.70 12.98 3.85
CA ALA A 14 -0.91 11.94 2.84
C ALA A 14 -0.04 10.70 3.11
N SER A 15 1.19 10.88 3.60
CA SER A 15 2.05 9.77 4.04
C SER A 15 1.41 8.99 5.18
N LEU A 16 0.89 9.68 6.19
CA LEU A 16 0.19 9.05 7.31
C LEU A 16 -1.04 8.26 6.85
N ARG A 17 -1.84 8.83 5.94
CA ARG A 17 -2.99 8.14 5.34
C ARG A 17 -2.55 6.89 4.57
N GLY A 18 -1.47 6.98 3.80
CA GLY A 18 -0.91 5.84 3.08
C GLY A 18 -0.46 4.72 4.03
N ALA A 19 0.14 5.06 5.17
CA ALA A 19 0.49 4.09 6.20
C ALA A 19 -0.76 3.43 6.82
N ILE A 20 -1.79 4.22 7.15
CA ILE A 20 -3.06 3.72 7.69
C ILE A 20 -3.76 2.81 6.67
N ALA A 21 -3.81 3.22 5.40
CA ALA A 21 -4.39 2.41 4.34
C ALA A 21 -3.66 1.07 4.18
N ALA A 22 -2.33 1.07 4.22
CA ALA A 22 -1.53 -0.16 4.18
C ALA A 22 -1.73 -1.04 5.42
N ALA A 23 -1.93 -0.46 6.60
CA ALA A 23 -2.29 -1.20 7.81
C ALA A 23 -3.69 -1.82 7.70
N ALA A 24 -4.67 -1.11 7.13
CA ALA A 24 -6.01 -1.65 6.85
C ALA A 24 -5.95 -2.84 5.88
N MET A 25 -5.09 -2.80 4.84
CA MET A 25 -4.83 -3.94 3.96
C MET A 25 -4.30 -5.16 4.72
N THR A 26 -3.46 -4.96 5.76
CA THR A 26 -2.98 -6.06 6.60
C THR A 26 -4.14 -6.75 7.31
N GLY A 27 -5.11 -6.00 7.82
CA GLY A 27 -6.34 -6.55 8.42
C GLY A 27 -7.21 -7.30 7.41
N MET A 28 -7.43 -6.73 6.23
CA MET A 28 -8.19 -7.37 5.15
C MET A 28 -7.55 -8.69 4.72
N ARG A 29 -6.21 -8.75 4.62
CA ARG A 29 -5.49 -9.99 4.29
C ARG A 29 -5.63 -11.07 5.35
N ALA A 30 -5.65 -10.71 6.63
CA ALA A 30 -5.93 -11.68 7.68
C ALA A 30 -7.30 -12.31 7.46
N PHE A 31 -8.31 -11.49 7.20
CA PHE A 31 -9.67 -11.96 6.89
C PHE A 31 -9.72 -12.86 5.64
N THR A 32 -9.07 -12.48 4.53
CA THR A 32 -9.08 -13.26 3.29
C THR A 32 -8.35 -14.60 3.41
N VAL A 33 -7.33 -14.69 4.27
CA VAL A 33 -6.65 -15.95 4.60
C VAL A 33 -7.55 -16.82 5.47
N ASP A 34 -8.18 -16.26 6.49
CA ASP A 34 -9.09 -17.01 7.38
C ASP A 34 -10.33 -17.53 6.61
N ALA A 35 -10.78 -16.77 5.59
CA ALA A 35 -11.85 -17.18 4.68
C ALA A 35 -11.39 -18.20 3.61
N GLY A 36 -10.12 -18.60 3.58
CA GLY A 36 -9.58 -19.56 2.61
C GLY A 36 -9.48 -19.05 1.16
N LEU A 37 -9.63 -17.72 0.96
CA LEU A 37 -9.53 -17.10 -0.36
C LEU A 37 -8.08 -16.96 -0.85
N VAL A 38 -7.13 -16.87 0.11
CA VAL A 38 -5.70 -16.71 -0.15
C VAL A 38 -4.92 -17.71 0.71
N ASP A 39 -4.02 -18.49 0.09
CA ASP A 39 -3.27 -19.53 0.80
C ASP A 39 -2.17 -18.95 1.71
N GLN A 40 -1.59 -17.81 1.34
CA GLN A 40 -0.55 -17.14 2.15
C GLN A 40 -0.53 -15.64 1.86
N THR A 41 -0.25 -14.87 2.92
CA THR A 41 -0.08 -13.43 2.78
C THR A 41 1.23 -13.08 2.04
N PRO A 42 1.29 -11.96 1.29
CA PRO A 42 2.53 -11.46 0.68
C PRO A 42 3.72 -11.38 1.66
N PRO A 43 3.58 -10.90 2.92
CA PRO A 43 4.65 -10.94 3.90
C PRO A 43 5.20 -12.35 4.17
N GLN A 44 4.34 -13.35 4.24
CA GLN A 44 4.76 -14.75 4.43
C GLN A 44 5.50 -15.29 3.20
N ALA A 45 5.03 -14.95 1.99
CA ALA A 45 5.70 -15.30 0.75
C ALA A 45 7.09 -14.64 0.65
N ILE A 46 7.19 -13.35 1.01
CA ILE A 46 8.46 -12.60 1.05
C ILE A 46 9.42 -13.22 2.05
N ALA A 47 8.97 -13.55 3.27
CA ALA A 47 9.80 -14.16 4.31
C ALA A 47 10.45 -15.49 3.88
N LYS A 48 9.82 -16.22 2.96
CA LYS A 48 10.34 -17.48 2.42
C LYS A 48 11.41 -17.29 1.33
N GLN A 49 11.52 -16.10 0.74
CA GLN A 49 12.44 -15.84 -0.36
C GLN A 49 13.90 -15.71 0.11
N ARG A 50 14.83 -16.28 -0.68
CA ARG A 50 16.25 -16.30 -0.36
C ARG A 50 16.86 -14.90 -0.28
N LYS A 51 16.48 -13.98 -1.19
CA LYS A 51 16.92 -12.58 -1.20
C LYS A 51 16.42 -11.81 0.03
N ALA A 52 15.13 -11.94 0.36
CA ALA A 52 14.55 -11.31 1.55
C ALA A 52 15.18 -11.83 2.84
N ARG A 53 15.53 -13.12 2.92
CA ARG A 53 16.26 -13.67 4.07
C ARG A 53 17.65 -13.04 4.22
N GLY A 54 18.32 -12.72 3.11
CA GLY A 54 19.58 -11.99 3.12
C GLY A 54 19.44 -10.58 3.72
N LEU A 55 18.41 -9.84 3.31
CA LEU A 55 18.09 -8.51 3.86
C LEU A 55 17.71 -8.58 5.35
N LEU A 56 16.99 -9.64 5.73
CA LEU A 56 16.54 -9.85 7.11
C LEU A 56 17.56 -10.58 8.00
N ARG A 57 18.79 -10.79 7.54
CA ARG A 57 19.82 -11.54 8.31
C ARG A 57 20.13 -10.92 9.67
N HIS A 58 20.10 -9.60 9.75
CA HIS A 58 20.35 -8.83 10.97
C HIS A 58 19.13 -8.68 11.87
N VAL A 59 17.94 -9.09 11.40
CA VAL A 59 16.70 -9.03 12.17
C VAL A 59 16.51 -10.35 12.91
N PRO A 60 16.32 -10.34 14.24
CA PRO A 60 16.00 -11.53 15.03
C PRO A 60 14.82 -12.30 14.42
N ARG A 61 14.89 -13.64 14.41
CA ARG A 61 13.87 -14.49 13.75
C ARG A 61 12.44 -14.16 14.20
N GLY A 62 12.22 -13.93 15.50
CA GLY A 62 10.91 -13.60 16.05
C GLY A 62 10.36 -12.23 15.61
N ARG A 63 11.23 -11.30 15.15
CA ARG A 63 10.82 -9.94 14.72
C ARG A 63 10.73 -9.78 13.19
N ARG A 64 11.08 -10.80 12.42
CA ARG A 64 11.10 -10.69 10.94
C ARG A 64 9.74 -10.40 10.34
N ARG A 65 8.67 -10.99 10.89
CA ARG A 65 7.30 -10.70 10.44
C ARG A 65 6.95 -9.24 10.67
N ALA A 66 7.19 -8.72 11.86
CA ALA A 66 6.96 -7.32 12.19
C ALA A 66 7.78 -6.36 11.30
N ALA A 67 9.04 -6.70 11.00
CA ALA A 67 9.88 -5.91 10.10
C ALA A 67 9.33 -5.87 8.67
N ILE A 68 8.76 -6.96 8.17
CA ILE A 68 8.15 -7.01 6.83
C ILE A 68 6.85 -6.20 6.81
N GLU A 69 6.01 -6.29 7.86
CA GLU A 69 4.80 -5.48 7.97
C GLU A 69 5.14 -3.98 8.05
N LEU A 70 6.15 -3.62 8.86
CA LEU A 70 6.61 -2.25 8.95
C LEU A 70 7.12 -1.72 7.60
N ALA A 71 7.88 -2.53 6.87
CA ALA A 71 8.32 -2.18 5.51
C ALA A 71 7.15 -1.99 4.55
N HIS A 72 6.08 -2.82 4.68
CA HIS A 72 4.86 -2.67 3.90
C HIS A 72 4.13 -1.35 4.22
N TRP A 73 3.99 -1.00 5.51
CA TRP A 73 3.38 0.27 5.92
C TRP A 73 4.21 1.49 5.49
N THR A 74 5.54 1.38 5.56
CA THR A 74 6.45 2.41 5.06
C THR A 74 6.29 2.59 3.54
N TYR A 75 6.17 1.49 2.79
CA TYR A 75 5.88 1.53 1.36
C TYR A 75 4.53 2.23 1.09
N GLY A 76 3.51 1.94 1.88
CA GLY A 76 2.22 2.63 1.83
C GLY A 76 2.33 4.12 2.13
N ALA A 77 3.15 4.51 3.12
CA ALA A 77 3.41 5.91 3.46
C ALA A 77 4.08 6.67 2.29
N VAL A 78 5.08 6.05 1.66
CA VAL A 78 5.75 6.62 0.47
C VAL A 78 4.76 6.75 -0.69
N GLY A 79 3.90 5.75 -0.90
CA GLY A 79 2.82 5.81 -1.88
C GLY A 79 1.85 6.98 -1.59
N GLY A 80 1.50 7.20 -0.32
CA GLY A 80 0.67 8.33 0.10
C GLY A 80 1.33 9.68 -0.21
N ALA A 81 2.63 9.83 0.10
CA ALA A 81 3.41 11.01 -0.25
C ALA A 81 3.42 11.27 -1.76
N ALA A 82 3.66 10.22 -2.55
CA ALA A 82 3.66 10.31 -4.01
C ALA A 82 2.29 10.71 -4.57
N TYR A 83 1.19 10.23 -3.97
CA TYR A 83 -0.16 10.67 -4.34
C TYR A 83 -0.37 12.17 -4.09
N ALA A 84 0.17 12.71 -3.00
CA ALA A 84 0.03 14.14 -2.66
C ALA A 84 0.71 15.05 -3.70
N VAL A 85 1.75 14.58 -4.37
CA VAL A 85 2.49 15.33 -5.40
C VAL A 85 1.77 15.36 -6.75
N LEU A 86 0.74 14.50 -6.95
CA LEU A 86 -0.05 14.54 -8.17
C LEU A 86 -0.78 15.88 -8.32
N PRO A 87 -0.98 16.37 -9.56
CA PRO A 87 -1.75 17.58 -9.82
C PRO A 87 -3.14 17.53 -9.19
N GLU A 88 -3.58 18.65 -8.63
CA GLU A 88 -4.83 18.73 -7.87
C GLU A 88 -6.06 18.38 -8.73
N ASN A 89 -6.06 18.78 -10.00
CA ASN A 89 -7.11 18.43 -10.96
C ASN A 89 -7.29 16.91 -11.14
N ILE A 90 -6.21 16.12 -11.00
CA ILE A 90 -6.25 14.65 -11.02
C ILE A 90 -6.76 14.14 -9.66
N ARG A 91 -6.18 14.64 -8.56
CA ARG A 91 -6.51 14.18 -7.21
C ARG A 91 -7.97 14.44 -6.80
N ARG A 92 -8.62 15.43 -7.41
CA ARG A 92 -10.05 15.76 -7.18
C ARG A 92 -11.01 14.80 -7.88
N GLN A 93 -10.53 13.98 -8.81
CA GLN A 93 -11.39 13.01 -9.52
C GLN A 93 -11.71 11.83 -8.60
N ALA A 94 -12.98 11.40 -8.57
CA ALA A 94 -13.43 10.27 -7.74
C ALA A 94 -12.72 8.96 -8.08
N TRP A 95 -12.30 8.79 -9.33
CA TRP A 95 -11.59 7.60 -9.80
C TRP A 95 -10.08 7.61 -9.46
N SER A 96 -9.50 8.75 -9.11
CA SER A 96 -8.04 8.93 -8.96
C SER A 96 -7.45 8.03 -7.87
N GLY A 97 -8.12 7.93 -6.72
CA GLY A 97 -7.68 7.05 -5.64
C GLY A 97 -7.66 5.58 -6.04
N PRO A 98 -8.78 4.99 -6.48
CA PRO A 98 -8.82 3.61 -6.95
C PRO A 98 -7.81 3.32 -8.06
N ALA A 99 -7.70 4.19 -9.07
CA ALA A 99 -6.74 4.03 -10.16
C ALA A 99 -5.29 4.08 -9.66
N TYR A 100 -4.99 5.00 -8.74
CA TYR A 100 -3.67 5.10 -8.12
C TYR A 100 -3.33 3.83 -7.31
N GLY A 101 -4.27 3.30 -6.53
CA GLY A 101 -4.09 2.05 -5.81
C GLY A 101 -3.73 0.89 -6.75
N LEU A 102 -4.42 0.76 -7.88
CA LEU A 102 -4.09 -0.23 -8.91
C LEU A 102 -2.71 0.01 -9.52
N LEU A 103 -2.31 1.27 -9.78
CA LEU A 103 -0.97 1.60 -10.25
C LEU A 103 0.11 1.20 -9.26
N VAL A 104 -0.11 1.39 -7.96
CA VAL A 104 0.81 0.93 -6.90
C VAL A 104 0.95 -0.58 -6.92
N TRP A 105 -0.14 -1.32 -7.12
CA TRP A 105 -0.11 -2.78 -7.26
C TRP A 105 0.67 -3.23 -8.49
N VAL A 106 0.36 -2.66 -9.66
CA VAL A 106 1.06 -2.99 -10.91
C VAL A 106 2.55 -2.63 -10.79
N GLY A 107 2.88 -1.49 -10.20
CA GLY A 107 4.26 -1.09 -9.94
C GLY A 107 5.00 -2.06 -9.02
N PHE A 108 4.33 -2.58 -7.98
CA PHE A 108 4.89 -3.65 -7.16
C PHE A 108 5.15 -4.91 -7.97
N GLU A 109 4.18 -5.39 -8.74
CA GLU A 109 4.29 -6.61 -9.54
C GLU A 109 5.39 -6.53 -10.61
N LEU A 110 5.52 -5.37 -11.29
CA LEU A 110 6.46 -5.18 -12.37
C LEU A 110 7.87 -4.82 -11.90
N CYS A 111 8.01 -4.10 -10.78
CA CYS A 111 9.29 -3.59 -10.30
C CYS A 111 9.79 -4.30 -9.04
N LEU A 112 9.04 -4.23 -7.93
CA LEU A 112 9.51 -4.75 -6.65
C LEU A 112 9.52 -6.28 -6.59
N ALA A 113 8.49 -6.93 -7.11
CA ALA A 113 8.39 -8.39 -7.05
C ALA A 113 9.55 -9.09 -7.78
N PRO A 114 9.97 -8.67 -8.99
CA PRO A 114 11.16 -9.20 -9.64
C PRO A 114 12.45 -8.91 -8.88
N LEU A 115 12.60 -7.69 -8.35
CA LEU A 115 13.79 -7.29 -7.56
C LEU A 115 13.95 -8.14 -6.30
N LEU A 116 12.84 -8.45 -5.63
CA LEU A 116 12.82 -9.32 -4.44
C LEU A 116 12.91 -10.80 -4.79
N GLY A 117 12.89 -11.17 -6.08
CA GLY A 117 12.95 -12.55 -6.56
C GLY A 117 11.66 -13.34 -6.30
N LEU A 118 10.52 -12.65 -6.20
CA LEU A 118 9.20 -13.24 -6.00
C LEU A 118 8.74 -13.93 -7.29
N LYS A 119 9.21 -15.15 -7.54
CA LYS A 119 8.80 -15.93 -8.71
C LYS A 119 7.32 -16.37 -8.67
N GLN A 120 6.67 -16.25 -7.51
CA GLN A 120 5.29 -16.71 -7.28
C GLN A 120 4.22 -15.80 -7.86
N ALA A 121 4.51 -14.55 -8.19
CA ALA A 121 3.58 -13.66 -8.88
C ALA A 121 3.04 -14.26 -10.20
N LYS A 122 3.84 -15.12 -10.86
CA LYS A 122 3.45 -15.83 -12.09
C LYS A 122 2.53 -17.06 -11.88
N LYS A 123 2.36 -17.54 -10.64
CA LYS A 123 1.60 -18.76 -10.32
C LYS A 123 0.38 -18.51 -9.41
N GLN A 124 0.03 -17.25 -9.18
CA GLN A 124 -1.15 -16.92 -8.35
C GLN A 124 -2.44 -17.32 -9.06
N ARG A 125 -3.37 -17.88 -8.29
CA ARG A 125 -4.73 -18.17 -8.77
C ARG A 125 -5.44 -16.86 -9.13
N PRO A 126 -6.36 -16.87 -10.11
CA PRO A 126 -7.12 -15.66 -10.46
C PRO A 126 -7.80 -14.99 -9.26
N VAL A 127 -8.33 -15.77 -8.32
CA VAL A 127 -8.95 -15.28 -7.09
C VAL A 127 -7.96 -14.54 -6.18
N GLU A 128 -6.73 -15.03 -6.08
CA GLU A 128 -5.67 -14.36 -5.29
C GLU A 128 -5.28 -13.01 -5.91
N ARG A 129 -5.18 -12.97 -7.23
CA ARG A 129 -4.91 -11.71 -7.96
C ARG A 129 -6.05 -10.72 -7.80
N ALA A 130 -7.31 -11.19 -7.85
CA ALA A 130 -8.48 -10.36 -7.62
C ALA A 130 -8.51 -9.82 -6.17
N ALA A 131 -8.19 -10.64 -5.18
CA ALA A 131 -8.09 -10.21 -3.78
C ALA A 131 -7.00 -9.15 -3.59
N LEU A 132 -5.81 -9.34 -4.19
CA LEU A 132 -4.73 -8.35 -4.14
C LEU A 132 -5.11 -7.04 -4.85
N ALA A 133 -5.80 -7.12 -5.98
CA ALA A 133 -6.32 -5.93 -6.67
C ALA A 133 -7.36 -5.20 -5.80
N ALA A 134 -8.26 -5.92 -5.15
CA ALA A 134 -9.25 -5.36 -4.24
C ALA A 134 -8.60 -4.67 -3.03
N ASP A 135 -7.56 -5.26 -2.44
CA ASP A 135 -6.76 -4.65 -1.38
C ASP A 135 -6.19 -3.29 -1.82
N HIS A 136 -5.66 -3.21 -3.04
CA HIS A 136 -5.07 -1.98 -3.55
C HIS A 136 -6.13 -0.95 -4.00
N LEU A 137 -7.29 -1.39 -4.45
CA LEU A 137 -8.45 -0.51 -4.63
C LEU A 137 -8.87 0.11 -3.30
N LEU A 138 -8.94 -0.69 -2.23
CA LEU A 138 -9.23 -0.20 -0.88
C LEU A 138 -8.17 0.79 -0.41
N TYR A 139 -6.87 0.51 -0.65
CA TYR A 139 -5.79 1.44 -0.37
C TYR A 139 -6.03 2.80 -1.05
N GLY A 140 -6.34 2.80 -2.34
CA GLY A 140 -6.58 4.01 -3.10
C GLY A 140 -7.82 4.77 -2.62
N LEU A 141 -8.90 4.06 -2.27
CA LEU A 141 -10.11 4.66 -1.68
C LEU A 141 -9.79 5.37 -0.36
N VAL A 142 -9.15 4.69 0.59
CA VAL A 142 -8.77 5.28 1.88
C VAL A 142 -7.87 6.49 1.69
N LEU A 143 -6.96 6.44 0.70
CA LEU A 143 -6.07 7.55 0.41
C LEU A 143 -6.80 8.79 -0.12
N SER A 144 -7.86 8.62 -0.93
CA SER A 144 -8.60 9.70 -1.58
C SER A 144 -9.79 10.23 -0.77
N GLU A 145 -10.45 9.40 0.06
CA GLU A 145 -11.75 9.69 0.67
C GLU A 145 -11.74 10.85 1.68
N ILE A 146 -10.62 11.15 2.30
CA ILE A 146 -10.55 12.22 3.32
C ILE A 146 -10.62 13.62 2.70
N ARG A 147 -10.63 13.75 1.38
CA ARG A 147 -10.84 15.02 0.66
C ARG A 147 -12.31 15.32 0.34
N ALA A 148 -13.18 14.34 0.43
CA ALA A 148 -14.60 14.49 0.11
C ALA A 148 -15.44 15.12 1.24
N ARG A 149 -14.81 15.76 2.25
CA ARG A 149 -15.57 16.60 3.16
C ARG A 149 -16.02 17.85 2.39
N PRO A 150 -17.35 18.11 2.26
CA PRO A 150 -17.83 19.39 1.79
C PRO A 150 -17.17 20.47 2.65
N GLN A 151 -16.57 21.47 2.03
CA GLN A 151 -16.31 22.72 2.75
C GLN A 151 -17.69 23.17 3.23
N GLU A 152 -17.90 23.17 4.52
CA GLU A 152 -19.01 23.88 5.10
C GLU A 152 -18.86 25.33 4.61
N THR A 153 -19.66 25.67 3.60
CA THR A 153 -19.86 27.04 3.20
C THR A 153 -20.47 27.71 4.42
N GLY A 154 -19.59 28.38 5.20
CA GLY A 154 -20.03 29.24 6.29
C GLY A 154 -21.05 30.23 5.78
N ARG A 155 -22.25 30.15 6.31
CA ARG A 155 -23.25 31.22 6.30
C ARG A 155 -22.87 32.23 7.34
#